data_2e07b9a67c2ded0f4e1fa7c3ba5231a0
#
_entry.id   2e07b9a67c2ded0f4e1fa7c3ba5231a0
#
_cell.length_a   1.000
_cell.length_b   1.000
_cell.length_c   1.000
_cell.angle_alpha   90.00
_cell.angle_beta   90.00
_cell.angle_gamma   90.00
#
_symmetry.space_group_name_H-M   'P 1'
#
loop_
_entity.id
_entity.type
_entity.pdbx_description
1 polymer ?
#
loop_
_entity_poly.entity_id
_entity_poly.type
_entity_poly.pdbx_seq_one_letter_code
_entity_poly.pdbx_strand_id
1 'polypeptide(L)'
;MLPNIKAQMARLGLNVGDTETADFDRAFELGVRQFQQDRGILCDGVLGPETFSELEQARYQLGDRVLRFDPVRVLTGDDVVNLQTKLAGLGFYPGRIDSEYAALTETAVKELQMSLGTKVDGVTGPQTLRGLDAINRNQDTGNLFALQERARVAASGTSLVGRTFVIEAATTVVDFQNLPMTDEQSALERQITLDIASRLVGRLEAIGAGALLLEGDAVEVNRADTLGASAVITVTADVSKSKDANGVATFFFGHERQSDLNSPTGQKLAELIQGEVVARTGMLDCRTHARTWSSLKRLRTPKVHVVSGYLTNQEDLESLQDPHVPDAIADGIAAALQRLYIVEDKDPQTGTLSLDAIKALS
;
A
#
# COMPACT_ATOMS: atom_id res chain seq x y z
N MET A 1 30.51 -7.79 3.10
CA MET A 1 29.11 -7.34 2.95
C MET A 1 28.35 -8.23 1.97
N LEU A 2 28.80 -8.33 0.71
CA LEU A 2 28.13 -9.11 -0.34
C LEU A 2 27.95 -10.60 -0.03
N PRO A 3 28.95 -11.34 0.53
CA PRO A 3 28.76 -12.75 0.93
C PRO A 3 27.62 -12.96 1.92
N ASN A 4 27.45 -12.04 2.88
CA ASN A 4 26.34 -12.13 3.84
C ASN A 4 24.97 -11.98 3.17
N ILE A 5 24.86 -11.12 2.18
CA ILE A 5 23.62 -10.91 1.40
C ILE A 5 23.34 -12.17 0.57
N LYS A 6 24.35 -12.71 -0.13
CA LYS A 6 24.23 -13.96 -0.88
C LYS A 6 23.77 -15.10 0.03
N ALA A 7 24.39 -15.25 1.20
CA ALA A 7 24.01 -16.27 2.19
C ALA A 7 22.57 -16.08 2.71
N GLN A 8 22.12 -14.83 2.89
CA GLN A 8 20.76 -14.53 3.28
C GLN A 8 19.77 -14.88 2.17
N MET A 9 20.02 -14.48 0.93
CA MET A 9 19.20 -14.80 -0.22
C MET A 9 19.16 -16.31 -0.51
N ALA A 10 20.27 -17.03 -0.32
CA ALA A 10 20.31 -18.48 -0.43
C ALA A 10 19.41 -19.16 0.62
N ARG A 11 19.36 -18.64 1.86
CA ARG A 11 18.40 -19.12 2.89
C ARG A 11 16.93 -18.90 2.50
N LEU A 12 16.66 -17.90 1.70
CA LEU A 12 15.32 -17.65 1.13
C LEU A 12 15.01 -18.57 -0.08
N GLY A 13 15.93 -19.49 -0.41
CA GLY A 13 15.75 -20.43 -1.53
C GLY A 13 16.13 -19.89 -2.90
N LEU A 14 16.80 -18.74 -2.95
CA LEU A 14 17.21 -18.11 -4.21
C LEU A 14 18.56 -18.67 -4.68
N ASN A 15 18.68 -18.85 -6.00
CA ASN A 15 19.96 -19.21 -6.60
C ASN A 15 20.81 -17.95 -6.78
N VAL A 16 21.85 -17.82 -5.99
CA VAL A 16 22.75 -16.66 -5.97
C VAL A 16 24.19 -16.99 -6.35
N GLY A 17 24.42 -18.20 -6.89
CA GLY A 17 25.76 -18.70 -7.20
C GLY A 17 26.56 -19.01 -5.92
N ASP A 18 27.89 -18.83 -6.00
CA ASP A 18 28.78 -19.05 -4.87
C ASP A 18 28.58 -17.96 -3.79
N THR A 19 28.22 -18.38 -2.58
CA THR A 19 27.93 -17.49 -1.45
C THR A 19 29.19 -16.97 -0.74
N GLU A 20 30.36 -17.54 -1.02
CA GLU A 20 31.62 -17.14 -0.36
C GLU A 20 32.34 -16.02 -1.13
N THR A 21 32.02 -15.85 -2.42
CA THR A 21 32.63 -14.81 -3.25
C THR A 21 31.97 -13.44 -3.08
N ALA A 22 32.77 -12.39 -3.16
CA ALA A 22 32.30 -11.01 -3.15
C ALA A 22 31.96 -10.48 -4.55
N ASP A 23 31.87 -11.36 -5.56
CA ASP A 23 31.62 -10.97 -6.93
C ASP A 23 30.13 -10.80 -7.18
N PHE A 24 29.77 -9.73 -7.88
CA PHE A 24 28.44 -9.49 -8.41
C PHE A 24 28.36 -10.13 -9.81
N ASP A 25 28.22 -11.45 -9.83
CA ASP A 25 28.12 -12.22 -11.07
C ASP A 25 26.68 -12.30 -11.60
N ARG A 26 26.54 -12.90 -12.81
CA ARG A 26 25.22 -13.03 -13.44
C ARG A 26 24.26 -13.92 -12.65
N ALA A 27 24.75 -14.93 -11.92
CA ALA A 27 23.89 -15.79 -11.12
C ALA A 27 23.30 -15.00 -9.94
N PHE A 28 24.12 -14.16 -9.32
CA PHE A 28 23.67 -13.28 -8.25
C PHE A 28 22.70 -12.19 -8.76
N GLU A 29 22.98 -11.55 -9.90
CA GLU A 29 22.05 -10.60 -10.54
C GLU A 29 20.68 -11.23 -10.76
N LEU A 30 20.63 -12.44 -11.31
CA LEU A 30 19.37 -13.17 -11.52
C LEU A 30 18.66 -13.50 -10.20
N GLY A 31 19.42 -13.85 -9.16
CA GLY A 31 18.87 -14.04 -7.81
C GLY A 31 18.27 -12.77 -7.25
N VAL A 32 18.95 -11.61 -7.44
CA VAL A 32 18.42 -10.29 -7.04
C VAL A 32 17.13 -9.98 -7.79
N ARG A 33 17.08 -10.16 -9.11
CA ARG A 33 15.86 -9.97 -9.91
C ARG A 33 14.71 -10.87 -9.45
N GLN A 34 15.01 -12.15 -9.17
CA GLN A 34 14.01 -13.07 -8.64
C GLN A 34 13.48 -12.59 -7.29
N PHE A 35 14.36 -12.16 -6.38
CA PHE A 35 13.97 -11.60 -5.09
C PHE A 35 13.10 -10.35 -5.25
N GLN A 36 13.51 -9.42 -6.11
CA GLN A 36 12.76 -8.20 -6.42
C GLN A 36 11.37 -8.52 -6.97
N GLN A 37 11.28 -9.48 -7.90
CA GLN A 37 10.00 -9.96 -8.44
C GLN A 37 9.15 -10.59 -7.35
N ASP A 38 9.75 -11.39 -6.45
CA ASP A 38 9.08 -12.04 -5.33
C ASP A 38 8.52 -11.05 -4.32
N ARG A 39 9.19 -9.91 -4.17
CA ARG A 39 8.78 -8.82 -3.30
C ARG A 39 7.87 -7.78 -3.97
N GLY A 40 7.65 -7.89 -5.27
CA GLY A 40 6.87 -6.92 -6.04
C GLY A 40 7.51 -5.53 -6.10
N ILE A 41 8.83 -5.44 -6.02
CA ILE A 41 9.61 -4.21 -6.16
C ILE A 41 10.23 -4.12 -7.55
N LEU A 42 10.84 -2.98 -7.89
CA LEU A 42 11.46 -2.78 -9.20
C LEU A 42 12.49 -3.88 -9.51
N CYS A 43 12.24 -4.64 -10.57
CA CYS A 43 13.07 -5.79 -10.98
C CYS A 43 14.23 -5.35 -11.88
N ASP A 44 15.12 -4.50 -11.35
CA ASP A 44 16.28 -3.95 -12.07
C ASP A 44 17.58 -4.77 -11.87
N GLY A 45 17.57 -5.73 -10.97
CA GLY A 45 18.74 -6.55 -10.63
C GLY A 45 19.79 -5.79 -9.80
N VAL A 46 19.46 -4.61 -9.28
CA VAL A 46 20.37 -3.78 -8.48
C VAL A 46 20.03 -3.89 -7.01
N LEU A 47 21.03 -4.03 -6.14
CA LEU A 47 20.84 -3.93 -4.68
C LEU A 47 20.69 -2.45 -4.28
N GLY A 48 19.55 -1.86 -4.63
CA GLY A 48 19.18 -0.50 -4.22
C GLY A 48 18.63 -0.45 -2.79
N PRO A 49 18.33 0.75 -2.26
CA PRO A 49 17.81 0.94 -0.91
C PRO A 49 16.52 0.15 -0.63
N GLU A 50 15.59 0.10 -1.60
CA GLU A 50 14.35 -0.67 -1.50
C GLU A 50 14.64 -2.17 -1.39
N THR A 51 15.52 -2.70 -2.25
CA THR A 51 15.94 -4.12 -2.20
C THR A 51 16.59 -4.45 -0.86
N PHE A 52 17.41 -3.55 -0.32
CA PHE A 52 18.00 -3.72 1.01
C PHE A 52 16.96 -3.70 2.13
N SER A 53 15.99 -2.80 2.06
CA SER A 53 14.90 -2.73 3.02
C SER A 53 14.11 -4.03 3.05
N GLU A 54 13.76 -4.57 1.89
CA GLU A 54 13.06 -5.85 1.76
C GLU A 54 13.90 -7.04 2.23
N LEU A 55 15.21 -7.02 1.98
CA LEU A 55 16.12 -8.04 2.53
C LEU A 55 16.18 -7.99 4.05
N GLU A 56 16.21 -6.82 4.66
CA GLU A 56 16.17 -6.70 6.14
C GLU A 56 14.82 -7.18 6.68
N GLN A 57 13.69 -6.94 6.01
CA GLN A 57 12.40 -7.51 6.39
C GLN A 57 12.42 -9.04 6.34
N ALA A 58 13.04 -9.62 5.31
CA ALA A 58 13.15 -11.07 5.11
C ALA A 58 14.24 -11.75 5.98
N ARG A 59 14.91 -11.00 6.83
CA ARG A 59 16.09 -11.48 7.58
C ARG A 59 15.78 -12.60 8.55
N TYR A 60 14.61 -12.57 9.19
CA TYR A 60 14.21 -13.50 10.23
C TYR A 60 12.92 -14.23 9.84
N GLN A 61 12.91 -15.53 10.11
CA GLN A 61 11.70 -16.33 10.12
C GLN A 61 11.08 -16.36 11.52
N LEU A 62 9.78 -16.63 11.60
CA LEU A 62 9.09 -16.74 12.90
C LEU A 62 9.69 -17.89 13.73
N GLY A 63 10.30 -17.52 14.85
CA GLY A 63 11.03 -18.44 15.73
C GLY A 63 12.55 -18.20 15.78
N ASP A 64 13.13 -17.49 14.82
CA ASP A 64 14.58 -17.20 14.81
C ASP A 64 14.99 -16.25 15.95
N ARG A 65 14.07 -15.40 16.37
CA ARG A 65 14.27 -14.45 17.48
C ARG A 65 13.03 -14.35 18.36
N VAL A 66 13.23 -13.88 19.58
CA VAL A 66 12.13 -13.55 20.49
C VAL A 66 11.54 -12.21 20.09
N LEU A 67 10.21 -12.16 19.88
CA LEU A 67 9.51 -10.94 19.55
C LEU A 67 8.85 -10.37 20.80
N ARG A 68 9.03 -9.06 21.03
CA ARG A 68 8.43 -8.30 22.13
C ARG A 68 8.22 -6.85 21.74
N PHE A 69 7.26 -6.22 22.35
CA PHE A 69 7.04 -4.78 22.16
C PHE A 69 8.15 -3.97 22.83
N ASP A 70 8.69 -3.03 22.08
CA ASP A 70 9.61 -1.99 22.57
C ASP A 70 9.15 -0.66 21.93
N PRO A 71 8.67 0.32 22.74
CA PRO A 71 8.17 1.56 22.22
C PRO A 71 9.25 2.46 21.58
N VAL A 72 10.53 2.21 21.90
CA VAL A 72 11.66 2.97 21.36
C VAL A 72 12.17 2.34 20.07
N ARG A 73 12.15 0.99 20.00
CA ARG A 73 12.66 0.21 18.88
C ARG A 73 11.65 -0.87 18.49
N VAL A 74 10.68 -0.48 17.65
CA VAL A 74 9.70 -1.43 17.15
C VAL A 74 10.39 -2.49 16.29
N LEU A 75 10.16 -3.77 16.61
CA LEU A 75 10.63 -4.88 15.80
C LEU A 75 9.77 -5.01 14.55
N THR A 76 10.43 -5.11 13.40
CA THR A 76 9.78 -5.29 12.10
C THR A 76 10.37 -6.50 11.38
N GLY A 77 9.58 -7.11 10.48
CA GLY A 77 10.05 -8.19 9.61
C GLY A 77 8.98 -9.21 9.24
N ASP A 78 9.35 -10.14 8.36
CA ASP A 78 8.48 -11.23 7.91
C ASP A 78 8.07 -12.17 9.04
N ASP A 79 8.91 -12.31 10.07
CA ASP A 79 8.58 -13.05 11.29
C ASP A 79 7.39 -12.41 12.04
N VAL A 80 7.30 -11.08 12.04
CA VAL A 80 6.16 -10.36 12.63
C VAL A 80 4.92 -10.49 11.73
N VAL A 81 5.07 -10.38 10.40
CA VAL A 81 3.97 -10.65 9.44
C VAL A 81 3.38 -12.04 9.69
N ASN A 82 4.23 -13.07 9.76
CA ASN A 82 3.79 -14.44 10.01
C ASN A 82 3.07 -14.61 11.36
N LEU A 83 3.57 -13.95 12.41
CA LEU A 83 2.91 -13.95 13.71
C LEU A 83 1.54 -13.28 13.64
N GLN A 84 1.46 -12.07 13.10
CA GLN A 84 0.22 -11.32 12.97
C GLN A 84 -0.81 -12.08 12.13
N THR A 85 -0.39 -12.71 11.02
CA THR A 85 -1.23 -13.56 10.16
C THR A 85 -1.84 -14.72 10.95
N LYS A 86 -1.01 -15.43 11.71
CA LYS A 86 -1.47 -16.54 12.55
C LYS A 86 -2.44 -16.07 13.65
N LEU A 87 -2.14 -14.94 14.29
CA LEU A 87 -2.99 -14.35 15.32
C LEU A 87 -4.31 -13.83 14.75
N ALA A 88 -4.29 -13.22 13.57
CA ALA A 88 -5.48 -12.76 12.87
C ALA A 88 -6.38 -13.94 12.47
N GLY A 89 -5.76 -15.00 11.94
CA GLY A 89 -6.46 -16.25 11.62
C GLY A 89 -7.18 -16.87 12.82
N LEU A 90 -6.65 -16.73 14.01
CA LEU A 90 -7.26 -17.20 15.25
C LEU A 90 -8.21 -16.18 15.89
N GLY A 91 -8.38 -14.99 15.31
CA GLY A 91 -9.25 -13.93 15.80
C GLY A 91 -8.67 -13.08 16.95
N PHE A 92 -7.40 -13.28 17.34
CA PHE A 92 -6.76 -12.48 18.39
C PHE A 92 -6.23 -11.13 17.87
N TYR A 93 -5.87 -11.03 16.57
CA TYR A 93 -5.34 -9.81 16.00
C TYR A 93 -6.36 -9.12 15.11
N PRO A 94 -6.96 -8.00 15.55
CA PRO A 94 -8.00 -7.29 14.80
C PRO A 94 -7.43 -6.22 13.87
N GLY A 95 -6.10 -6.08 13.81
CA GLY A 95 -5.41 -5.04 13.06
C GLY A 95 -5.04 -5.46 11.63
N ARG A 96 -4.51 -4.48 10.90
CA ARG A 96 -3.84 -4.73 9.63
C ARG A 96 -2.52 -5.45 9.89
N ILE A 97 -2.16 -6.39 9.03
CA ILE A 97 -0.87 -7.08 9.11
C ILE A 97 0.20 -6.15 8.53
N ASP A 98 0.89 -5.44 9.41
CA ASP A 98 1.74 -4.29 9.09
C ASP A 98 3.24 -4.55 9.26
N SER A 99 3.61 -5.79 9.59
CA SER A 99 4.98 -6.18 9.91
C SER A 99 5.60 -5.53 11.16
N GLU A 100 4.83 -4.80 11.99
CA GLU A 100 5.32 -4.10 13.17
C GLU A 100 4.87 -4.79 14.47
N TYR A 101 5.82 -5.18 15.33
CA TYR A 101 5.49 -5.67 16.67
C TYR A 101 5.23 -4.47 17.59
N ALA A 102 4.06 -3.86 17.41
CA ALA A 102 3.60 -2.71 18.18
C ALA A 102 2.63 -3.12 19.30
N ALA A 103 2.07 -2.16 20.02
CA ALA A 103 1.19 -2.40 21.17
C ALA A 103 -0.03 -3.30 20.83
N LEU A 104 -0.57 -3.20 19.62
CA LEU A 104 -1.69 -4.03 19.18
C LEU A 104 -1.28 -5.51 19.04
N THR A 105 -0.09 -5.77 18.48
CA THR A 105 0.48 -7.12 18.37
C THR A 105 0.77 -7.71 19.76
N GLU A 106 1.32 -6.89 20.66
CA GLU A 106 1.56 -7.32 22.06
C GLU A 106 0.24 -7.71 22.75
N THR A 107 -0.82 -6.91 22.58
CA THR A 107 -2.15 -7.18 23.13
C THR A 107 -2.69 -8.52 22.61
N ALA A 108 -2.63 -8.74 21.31
CA ALA A 108 -3.07 -9.99 20.68
C ALA A 108 -2.28 -11.21 21.20
N VAL A 109 -0.98 -11.06 21.41
CA VAL A 109 -0.15 -12.12 22.00
C VAL A 109 -0.54 -12.38 23.46
N LYS A 110 -0.84 -11.35 24.25
CA LYS A 110 -1.34 -11.50 25.63
C LYS A 110 -2.69 -12.24 25.69
N GLU A 111 -3.59 -11.93 24.77
CA GLU A 111 -4.88 -12.63 24.67
C GLU A 111 -4.70 -14.10 24.26
N LEU A 112 -3.83 -14.40 23.31
CA LEU A 112 -3.43 -15.77 22.98
C LEU A 112 -2.86 -16.49 24.20
N GLN A 113 -1.89 -15.89 24.91
CA GLN A 113 -1.26 -16.48 26.10
C GLN A 113 -2.28 -16.75 27.21
N MET A 114 -3.25 -15.86 27.38
CA MET A 114 -4.36 -16.03 28.32
C MET A 114 -5.23 -17.24 27.95
N SER A 115 -5.56 -17.38 26.64
CA SER A 115 -6.35 -18.51 26.15
C SER A 115 -5.61 -19.85 26.26
N LEU A 116 -4.28 -19.82 26.16
CA LEU A 116 -3.39 -20.98 26.33
C LEU A 116 -3.15 -21.34 27.81
N GLY A 117 -3.56 -20.50 28.77
CA GLY A 117 -3.23 -20.67 30.18
C GLY A 117 -1.72 -20.56 30.47
N THR A 118 -0.97 -19.82 29.65
CA THR A 118 0.46 -19.62 29.81
C THR A 118 0.76 -18.28 30.47
N LYS A 119 2.04 -17.99 30.74
CA LYS A 119 2.45 -16.68 31.26
C LYS A 119 2.04 -15.58 30.30
N VAL A 120 1.27 -14.60 30.77
CA VAL A 120 0.77 -13.45 30.01
C VAL A 120 1.76 -12.29 30.12
N ASP A 121 2.80 -12.31 29.28
CA ASP A 121 3.84 -11.29 29.26
C ASP A 121 3.96 -10.53 27.93
N GLY A 122 3.16 -10.93 26.93
CA GLY A 122 3.20 -10.32 25.60
C GLY A 122 4.49 -10.64 24.83
N VAL A 123 5.26 -11.65 25.24
CA VAL A 123 6.49 -12.05 24.59
C VAL A 123 6.27 -13.30 23.73
N THR A 124 6.56 -13.19 22.45
CA THR A 124 6.50 -14.34 21.53
C THR A 124 7.82 -15.08 21.55
N GLY A 125 7.94 -15.98 22.53
CA GLY A 125 9.06 -16.90 22.68
C GLY A 125 8.66 -18.33 22.30
N PRO A 126 9.58 -19.32 22.48
CA PRO A 126 9.35 -20.72 22.07
C PRO A 126 8.09 -21.35 22.68
N GLN A 127 7.68 -20.96 23.88
CA GLN A 127 6.49 -21.48 24.54
C GLN A 127 5.22 -20.97 23.85
N THR A 128 5.15 -19.66 23.57
CA THR A 128 4.04 -19.01 22.88
C THR A 128 3.90 -19.57 21.46
N LEU A 129 5.01 -19.77 20.75
CA LEU A 129 5.01 -20.33 19.40
C LEU A 129 4.51 -21.77 19.37
N ARG A 130 4.91 -22.63 20.29
CA ARG A 130 4.39 -24.01 20.40
C ARG A 130 2.87 -24.02 20.63
N GLY A 131 2.37 -23.12 21.48
CA GLY A 131 0.93 -22.99 21.71
C GLY A 131 0.18 -22.52 20.48
N LEU A 132 0.72 -21.51 19.80
CA LEU A 132 0.19 -20.97 18.55
C LEU A 132 0.10 -22.04 17.45
N ASP A 133 1.18 -22.82 17.26
CA ASP A 133 1.22 -23.89 16.24
C ASP A 133 0.29 -25.07 16.59
N ALA A 134 0.06 -25.34 17.87
CA ALA A 134 -0.85 -26.39 18.29
C ALA A 134 -2.32 -26.05 17.97
N ILE A 135 -2.71 -24.79 18.08
CA ILE A 135 -4.07 -24.32 17.74
C ILE A 135 -4.22 -24.22 16.20
N ASN A 136 -3.22 -23.70 15.50
CA ASN A 136 -3.30 -23.36 14.08
C ASN A 136 -3.40 -24.57 13.13
N ARG A 137 -3.11 -25.78 13.60
CA ARG A 137 -3.21 -27.01 12.78
C ARG A 137 -4.63 -27.39 12.37
N ASN A 138 -5.64 -26.76 12.93
CA ASN A 138 -7.04 -27.17 12.78
C ASN A 138 -7.97 -26.11 12.16
N GLN A 139 -7.47 -24.96 11.72
CA GLN A 139 -8.35 -23.89 11.24
C GLN A 139 -7.79 -23.18 9.99
N ASP A 140 -8.55 -23.23 8.88
CA ASP A 140 -8.48 -22.25 7.79
C ASP A 140 -9.25 -21.01 8.21
N THR A 141 -8.56 -20.01 8.70
CA THR A 141 -9.19 -18.79 9.23
C THR A 141 -8.85 -17.59 8.36
N GLY A 142 -9.89 -16.87 7.92
CA GLY A 142 -9.77 -15.68 7.09
C GLY A 142 -9.24 -14.46 7.87
N ASN A 143 -8.68 -13.50 7.16
CA ASN A 143 -8.22 -12.21 7.70
C ASN A 143 -9.43 -11.38 8.19
N LEU A 144 -9.61 -11.26 9.51
CA LEU A 144 -10.72 -10.54 10.13
C LEU A 144 -10.75 -9.06 9.73
N PHE A 145 -9.58 -8.43 9.60
CA PHE A 145 -9.50 -7.03 9.15
C PHE A 145 -10.07 -6.87 7.73
N ALA A 146 -9.69 -7.76 6.80
CA ALA A 146 -10.20 -7.73 5.44
C ALA A 146 -11.72 -7.96 5.38
N LEU A 147 -12.26 -8.84 6.23
CA LEU A 147 -13.70 -9.05 6.35
C LEU A 147 -14.42 -7.80 6.87
N GLN A 148 -13.87 -7.14 7.90
CA GLN A 148 -14.43 -5.91 8.44
C GLN A 148 -14.39 -4.76 7.43
N GLU A 149 -13.31 -4.64 6.66
CA GLU A 149 -13.18 -3.63 5.61
C GLU A 149 -14.24 -3.81 4.52
N ARG A 150 -14.44 -5.03 4.03
CA ARG A 150 -15.52 -5.37 3.07
C ARG A 150 -16.91 -5.11 3.64
N ALA A 151 -17.13 -5.52 4.89
CA ALA A 151 -18.42 -5.33 5.55
C ALA A 151 -18.78 -3.85 5.71
N ARG A 152 -17.82 -2.98 6.02
CA ARG A 152 -18.03 -1.53 6.09
C ARG A 152 -18.48 -0.95 4.75
N VAL A 153 -17.84 -1.33 3.64
CA VAL A 153 -18.25 -0.87 2.30
C VAL A 153 -19.64 -1.39 1.97
N ALA A 154 -19.92 -2.68 2.17
CA ALA A 154 -21.21 -3.28 1.87
C ALA A 154 -22.38 -2.68 2.68
N ALA A 155 -22.14 -2.32 3.95
CA ALA A 155 -23.14 -1.71 4.82
C ALA A 155 -23.38 -0.22 4.57
N SER A 156 -22.54 0.42 3.74
CA SER A 156 -22.45 1.88 3.66
C SER A 156 -23.47 2.54 2.73
N GLY A 157 -24.26 1.78 1.95
CA GLY A 157 -25.14 2.34 0.91
C GLY A 157 -24.38 2.89 -0.31
N THR A 158 -25.09 3.35 -1.32
CA THR A 158 -24.51 3.77 -2.61
C THR A 158 -24.11 5.23 -2.69
N SER A 159 -24.69 6.12 -1.88
CA SER A 159 -24.45 7.56 -1.93
C SER A 159 -23.10 7.97 -1.36
N LEU A 160 -22.44 8.95 -1.98
CA LEU A 160 -21.28 9.64 -1.43
C LEU A 160 -21.63 10.76 -0.45
N VAL A 161 -22.88 11.21 -0.41
CA VAL A 161 -23.34 12.28 0.49
C VAL A 161 -23.06 11.92 1.95
N GLY A 162 -22.43 12.85 2.66
CA GLY A 162 -22.10 12.68 4.08
C GLY A 162 -20.86 11.81 4.35
N ARG A 163 -20.21 11.24 3.31
CA ARG A 163 -18.90 10.59 3.47
C ARG A 163 -17.79 11.62 3.48
N THR A 164 -16.74 11.33 4.20
CA THR A 164 -15.54 12.18 4.23
C THR A 164 -14.38 11.46 3.54
N PHE A 165 -13.68 12.17 2.67
CA PHE A 165 -12.46 11.71 1.99
C PHE A 165 -11.29 12.61 2.35
N VAL A 166 -10.10 12.05 2.47
CA VAL A 166 -8.87 12.81 2.62
C VAL A 166 -8.11 12.74 1.30
N ILE A 167 -7.78 13.90 0.75
CA ILE A 167 -7.04 14.05 -0.50
C ILE A 167 -5.69 14.66 -0.16
N GLU A 168 -4.63 13.95 -0.45
CA GLU A 168 -3.27 14.40 -0.21
C GLU A 168 -2.62 14.79 -1.54
N ALA A 169 -2.25 16.07 -1.68
CA ALA A 169 -1.33 16.53 -2.72
C ALA A 169 0.08 16.35 -2.16
N ALA A 170 0.67 15.18 -2.40
CA ALA A 170 1.97 14.86 -1.84
C ALA A 170 3.10 15.30 -2.78
N THR A 171 4.18 15.78 -2.20
CA THR A 171 5.47 15.85 -2.86
C THR A 171 6.17 14.52 -2.62
N THR A 172 6.62 13.90 -3.66
CA THR A 172 7.40 12.64 -3.75
C THR A 172 7.23 11.65 -2.61
N VAL A 173 6.71 10.47 -2.90
CA VAL A 173 6.76 9.37 -1.92
C VAL A 173 8.20 8.92 -1.79
N VAL A 174 8.78 9.22 -0.66
CA VAL A 174 10.16 8.86 -0.28
C VAL A 174 10.45 7.36 -0.46
N ASP A 175 9.40 6.54 -0.49
CA ASP A 175 9.48 5.08 -0.63
C ASP A 175 9.66 4.59 -2.07
N PHE A 176 9.47 5.45 -3.13
CA PHE A 176 9.36 4.93 -4.49
C PHE A 176 10.69 4.71 -5.21
N GLN A 177 11.60 5.64 -5.24
CA GLN A 177 12.90 5.45 -5.94
C GLN A 177 14.10 6.14 -5.28
N ASN A 178 13.93 6.88 -4.20
CA ASN A 178 14.97 7.71 -3.57
C ASN A 178 15.75 8.59 -4.58
N LEU A 179 15.09 9.01 -5.65
CA LEU A 179 15.67 9.93 -6.61
C LEU A 179 15.42 11.36 -6.12
N PRO A 180 16.47 12.12 -5.87
CA PRO A 180 16.29 13.52 -5.52
C PRO A 180 15.72 14.26 -6.74
N MET A 181 14.60 14.95 -6.55
CA MET A 181 14.10 15.92 -7.50
C MET A 181 14.94 17.20 -7.44
N THR A 182 15.05 17.88 -8.57
CA THR A 182 15.52 19.28 -8.57
C THR A 182 14.47 20.19 -7.96
N ASP A 183 14.87 21.40 -7.53
CA ASP A 183 13.92 22.38 -6.99
C ASP A 183 12.82 22.73 -8.00
N GLU A 184 13.15 22.77 -9.29
CA GLU A 184 12.19 23.01 -10.37
C GLU A 184 11.19 21.85 -10.51
N GLN A 185 11.67 20.61 -10.45
CA GLN A 185 10.81 19.42 -10.50
C GLN A 185 9.89 19.36 -9.29
N SER A 186 10.39 19.65 -8.09
CA SER A 186 9.59 19.68 -6.87
C SER A 186 8.52 20.77 -6.87
N ALA A 187 8.84 21.94 -7.44
CA ALA A 187 7.87 23.02 -7.60
C ALA A 187 6.77 22.65 -8.62
N LEU A 188 7.15 22.02 -9.72
CA LEU A 188 6.24 21.58 -10.76
C LEU A 188 5.34 20.43 -10.28
N GLU A 189 5.92 19.44 -9.59
CA GLU A 189 5.18 18.37 -8.94
C GLU A 189 4.09 18.94 -8.04
N ARG A 190 4.48 19.84 -7.10
CA ARG A 190 3.54 20.48 -6.19
C ARG A 190 2.41 21.18 -6.93
N GLN A 191 2.73 21.92 -8.01
CA GLN A 191 1.72 22.61 -8.79
C GLN A 191 0.72 21.63 -9.41
N ILE A 192 1.19 20.57 -10.06
CA ILE A 192 0.36 19.56 -10.75
C ILE A 192 -0.50 18.80 -9.73
N THR A 193 0.13 18.30 -8.67
CA THR A 193 -0.57 17.49 -7.66
C THR A 193 -1.63 18.28 -6.92
N LEU A 194 -1.35 19.55 -6.59
CA LEU A 194 -2.30 20.45 -5.95
C LEU A 194 -3.46 20.81 -6.89
N ASP A 195 -3.21 21.01 -8.18
CA ASP A 195 -4.27 21.27 -9.16
C ASP A 195 -5.22 20.08 -9.27
N ILE A 196 -4.70 18.85 -9.45
CA ILE A 196 -5.52 17.63 -9.50
C ILE A 196 -6.31 17.45 -8.20
N ALA A 197 -5.64 17.55 -7.04
CA ALA A 197 -6.27 17.37 -5.74
C ALA A 197 -7.36 18.41 -5.47
N SER A 198 -7.14 19.69 -5.82
CA SER A 198 -8.13 20.76 -5.66
C SER A 198 -9.36 20.55 -6.54
N ARG A 199 -9.17 20.11 -7.78
CA ARG A 199 -10.27 19.75 -8.69
C ARG A 199 -11.07 18.56 -8.15
N LEU A 200 -10.39 17.55 -7.59
CA LEU A 200 -11.07 16.40 -6.98
C LEU A 200 -11.88 16.81 -5.76
N VAL A 201 -11.32 17.64 -4.87
CA VAL A 201 -12.05 18.19 -3.71
C VAL A 201 -13.31 18.92 -4.15
N GLY A 202 -13.22 19.84 -5.13
CA GLY A 202 -14.37 20.56 -5.64
C GLY A 202 -15.47 19.64 -6.22
N ARG A 203 -15.09 18.51 -6.85
CA ARG A 203 -16.04 17.51 -7.35
C ARG A 203 -16.73 16.76 -6.22
N LEU A 204 -16.00 16.34 -5.22
CA LEU A 204 -16.54 15.62 -4.05
C LEU A 204 -17.51 16.52 -3.27
N GLU A 205 -17.15 17.77 -3.04
CA GLU A 205 -18.03 18.75 -2.40
C GLU A 205 -19.29 19.04 -3.24
N ALA A 206 -19.15 19.12 -4.56
CA ALA A 206 -20.29 19.32 -5.47
C ALA A 206 -21.27 18.13 -5.50
N ILE A 207 -20.85 16.94 -5.05
CA ILE A 207 -21.68 15.74 -4.87
C ILE A 207 -22.32 15.71 -3.45
N GLY A 208 -21.84 16.55 -2.52
CA GLY A 208 -22.27 16.56 -1.13
C GLY A 208 -21.43 15.63 -0.22
N ALA A 209 -20.27 15.17 -0.70
CA ALA A 209 -19.29 14.51 0.12
C ALA A 209 -18.41 15.55 0.84
N GLY A 210 -17.90 15.20 2.03
CA GLY A 210 -16.84 15.97 2.69
C GLY A 210 -15.48 15.63 2.08
N ALA A 211 -14.65 16.64 1.81
CA ALA A 211 -13.30 16.43 1.35
C ALA A 211 -12.31 17.30 2.13
N LEU A 212 -11.23 16.70 2.63
CA LEU A 212 -10.14 17.39 3.30
C LEU A 212 -8.90 17.34 2.42
N LEU A 213 -8.41 18.50 1.97
CA LEU A 213 -7.15 18.64 1.25
C LEU A 213 -6.00 18.77 2.24
N LEU A 214 -4.97 17.95 2.06
CA LEU A 214 -3.69 18.04 2.77
C LEU A 214 -2.56 18.25 1.75
N GLU A 215 -1.67 19.19 2.06
CA GLU A 215 -0.49 19.49 1.24
C GLU A 215 0.78 18.99 1.92
N GLY A 216 1.69 18.42 1.11
CA GLY A 216 3.01 17.94 1.55
C GLY A 216 2.98 16.56 2.21
N ASP A 217 4.12 16.15 2.73
CA ASP A 217 4.27 14.92 3.50
C ASP A 217 3.37 14.99 4.73
N ALA A 218 2.25 14.31 4.67
CA ALA A 218 1.28 14.34 5.75
C ALA A 218 1.84 13.64 6.99
N VAL A 219 2.53 14.40 7.83
CA VAL A 219 2.97 13.99 9.18
C VAL A 219 1.77 13.57 10.04
N GLU A 220 0.55 13.88 9.62
CA GLU A 220 -0.69 13.56 10.31
C GLU A 220 -1.36 12.27 9.82
N VAL A 221 -0.59 11.21 9.66
CA VAL A 221 -1.07 9.88 9.21
C VAL A 221 -2.30 9.38 9.98
N ASN A 222 -2.46 9.77 11.25
CA ASN A 222 -3.59 9.34 12.07
C ASN A 222 -4.85 10.21 11.90
N ARG A 223 -4.78 11.33 11.17
CA ARG A 223 -5.91 12.27 11.05
C ARG A 223 -7.08 11.67 10.28
N ALA A 224 -6.81 10.90 9.23
CA ALA A 224 -7.84 10.23 8.45
C ALA A 224 -8.64 9.21 9.28
N ASP A 225 -7.95 8.41 10.09
CA ASP A 225 -8.59 7.46 11.01
C ASP A 225 -9.40 8.19 12.11
N THR A 226 -8.86 9.29 12.64
CA THR A 226 -9.53 10.12 13.66
C THR A 226 -10.79 10.81 13.10
N LEU A 227 -10.76 11.22 11.83
CA LEU A 227 -11.91 11.83 11.15
C LEU A 227 -12.95 10.81 10.69
N GLY A 228 -12.67 9.51 10.79
CA GLY A 228 -13.52 8.46 10.24
C GLY A 228 -13.65 8.53 8.72
N ALA A 229 -12.58 8.93 8.04
CA ALA A 229 -12.58 9.04 6.57
C ALA A 229 -12.93 7.71 5.91
N SER A 230 -13.63 7.79 4.79
CA SER A 230 -14.04 6.62 4.01
C SER A 230 -12.89 6.08 3.14
N ALA A 231 -12.03 6.97 2.64
CA ALA A 231 -10.77 6.63 1.97
C ALA A 231 -9.80 7.81 2.01
N VAL A 232 -8.52 7.49 1.76
CA VAL A 232 -7.44 8.46 1.54
C VAL A 232 -6.91 8.28 0.13
N ILE A 233 -6.82 9.38 -0.62
CA ILE A 233 -6.23 9.40 -1.96
C ILE A 233 -5.01 10.31 -1.93
N THR A 234 -3.85 9.74 -2.20
CA THR A 234 -2.61 10.52 -2.38
C THR A 234 -2.35 10.68 -3.87
N VAL A 235 -2.19 11.89 -4.34
CA VAL A 235 -1.84 12.20 -5.74
C VAL A 235 -0.41 12.68 -5.80
N THR A 236 0.39 12.08 -6.68
CA THR A 236 1.78 12.48 -6.95
C THR A 236 2.05 12.53 -8.46
N ALA A 237 3.14 13.21 -8.84
CA ALA A 237 3.82 13.02 -10.11
C ALA A 237 5.27 12.65 -9.78
N ASP A 238 5.82 11.63 -10.45
CA ASP A 238 7.09 11.03 -10.05
C ASP A 238 8.24 11.38 -11.02
N VAL A 239 9.46 11.01 -10.65
CA VAL A 239 10.64 11.08 -11.51
C VAL A 239 11.25 9.69 -11.64
N SER A 240 11.79 9.38 -12.81
CA SER A 240 12.46 8.11 -13.07
C SER A 240 13.86 8.31 -13.64
N LYS A 241 14.77 7.36 -13.37
CA LYS A 241 16.08 7.29 -14.04
C LYS A 241 15.93 7.01 -15.55
N SER A 242 14.91 6.23 -15.91
CA SER A 242 14.57 5.99 -17.31
C SER A 242 13.65 7.10 -17.80
N LYS A 243 14.05 7.75 -18.89
CA LYS A 243 13.19 8.71 -19.58
C LYS A 243 12.02 8.04 -20.32
N ASP A 244 12.07 6.72 -20.48
CA ASP A 244 11.02 5.93 -21.12
C ASP A 244 9.91 5.53 -20.13
N ALA A 245 10.13 5.72 -18.81
CA ALA A 245 9.08 5.50 -17.81
C ALA A 245 8.00 6.56 -17.98
N ASN A 246 6.77 6.12 -18.28
CA ASN A 246 5.62 6.98 -18.51
C ASN A 246 4.33 6.29 -18.04
N GLY A 247 3.27 7.06 -17.90
CA GLY A 247 1.92 6.57 -17.64
C GLY A 247 1.46 6.67 -16.18
N VAL A 248 0.27 6.16 -15.93
CA VAL A 248 -0.41 6.20 -14.62
C VAL A 248 -0.25 4.88 -13.89
N ALA A 249 0.07 4.93 -12.60
CA ALA A 249 0.13 3.76 -11.73
C ALA A 249 -0.62 4.03 -10.42
N THR A 250 -1.27 3.00 -9.86
CA THR A 250 -1.89 3.08 -8.55
C THR A 250 -1.30 2.06 -7.59
N PHE A 251 -1.22 2.44 -6.32
CA PHE A 251 -0.63 1.61 -5.28
C PHE A 251 -1.56 1.54 -4.07
N PHE A 252 -1.64 0.34 -3.47
CA PHE A 252 -2.44 0.09 -2.28
C PHE A 252 -1.67 -0.78 -1.27
N PHE A 253 -2.14 -0.82 -0.03
CA PHE A 253 -1.51 -1.67 0.97
C PHE A 253 -1.76 -3.15 0.67
N GLY A 254 -0.67 -3.90 0.51
CA GLY A 254 -0.75 -5.35 0.28
C GLY A 254 0.59 -5.97 -0.11
N HIS A 255 0.51 -7.26 -0.37
CA HIS A 255 1.63 -8.10 -0.78
C HIS A 255 1.32 -8.74 -2.13
N GLU A 256 2.21 -8.63 -3.10
CA GLU A 256 2.00 -9.15 -4.45
C GLU A 256 1.74 -10.68 -4.47
N ARG A 257 2.35 -11.44 -3.55
CA ARG A 257 2.23 -12.90 -3.48
C ARG A 257 1.27 -13.43 -2.42
N GLN A 258 0.80 -12.58 -1.54
CA GLN A 258 -0.07 -12.96 -0.42
C GLN A 258 -1.31 -12.06 -0.44
N SER A 259 -2.15 -12.24 -1.44
CA SER A 259 -3.33 -11.40 -1.67
C SER A 259 -4.35 -11.43 -0.52
N ASP A 260 -4.32 -12.45 0.32
CA ASP A 260 -5.11 -12.57 1.54
C ASP A 260 -4.71 -11.55 2.63
N LEU A 261 -3.51 -10.98 2.53
CA LEU A 261 -3.02 -9.91 3.40
C LEU A 261 -3.33 -8.50 2.88
N ASN A 262 -3.83 -8.38 1.67
CA ASN A 262 -4.14 -7.11 1.03
C ASN A 262 -5.32 -6.40 1.72
N SER A 263 -5.33 -5.06 1.65
CA SER A 263 -6.52 -4.27 1.89
C SER A 263 -7.51 -4.50 0.73
N PRO A 264 -8.62 -5.22 0.92
CA PRO A 264 -9.51 -5.52 -0.19
C PRO A 264 -10.22 -4.27 -0.73
N THR A 265 -10.55 -3.31 0.14
CA THR A 265 -11.13 -2.04 -0.28
C THR A 265 -10.09 -1.16 -0.96
N GLY A 266 -8.85 -1.12 -0.43
CA GLY A 266 -7.75 -0.40 -1.06
C GLY A 266 -7.43 -0.96 -2.46
N GLN A 267 -7.39 -2.27 -2.61
CA GLN A 267 -7.17 -2.94 -3.89
C GLN A 267 -8.29 -2.60 -4.88
N LYS A 268 -9.56 -2.83 -4.50
CA LYS A 268 -10.71 -2.54 -5.38
C LYS A 268 -10.73 -1.07 -5.81
N LEU A 269 -10.47 -0.15 -4.88
CA LEU A 269 -10.44 1.28 -5.16
C LEU A 269 -9.28 1.65 -6.10
N ALA A 270 -8.09 1.08 -5.90
CA ALA A 270 -6.93 1.30 -6.76
C ALA A 270 -7.19 0.81 -8.19
N GLU A 271 -7.78 -0.39 -8.35
CA GLU A 271 -8.18 -0.94 -9.66
C GLU A 271 -9.21 -0.04 -10.36
N LEU A 272 -10.20 0.47 -9.62
CA LEU A 272 -11.20 1.38 -10.18
C LEU A 272 -10.57 2.71 -10.59
N ILE A 273 -9.71 3.31 -9.76
CA ILE A 273 -9.01 4.57 -10.09
C ILE A 273 -8.14 4.37 -11.33
N GLN A 274 -7.35 3.29 -11.35
CA GLN A 274 -6.48 2.99 -12.49
C GLN A 274 -7.27 2.94 -13.80
N GLY A 275 -8.34 2.14 -13.82
CA GLY A 275 -9.18 1.99 -15.01
C GLY A 275 -9.86 3.30 -15.44
N GLU A 276 -10.43 4.05 -14.48
CA GLU A 276 -11.15 5.30 -14.77
C GLU A 276 -10.22 6.40 -15.25
N VAL A 277 -9.04 6.54 -14.66
CA VAL A 277 -8.06 7.56 -15.07
C VAL A 277 -7.49 7.23 -16.45
N VAL A 278 -7.07 6.00 -16.70
CA VAL A 278 -6.55 5.57 -18.01
C VAL A 278 -7.61 5.74 -19.11
N ALA A 279 -8.86 5.35 -18.85
CA ALA A 279 -9.94 5.49 -19.86
C ALA A 279 -10.24 6.94 -20.23
N ARG A 280 -10.03 7.91 -19.33
CA ARG A 280 -10.31 9.34 -19.57
C ARG A 280 -9.12 10.10 -20.12
N THR A 281 -7.91 9.73 -19.73
CA THR A 281 -6.69 10.44 -20.12
C THR A 281 -6.04 9.87 -21.37
N GLY A 282 -6.24 8.57 -21.65
CA GLY A 282 -5.50 7.84 -22.68
C GLY A 282 -4.03 7.60 -22.37
N MET A 283 -3.56 7.96 -21.16
CA MET A 283 -2.18 7.72 -20.72
C MET A 283 -1.91 6.22 -20.60
N LEU A 284 -0.64 5.83 -20.62
CA LEU A 284 -0.24 4.43 -20.50
C LEU A 284 -0.69 3.83 -19.17
N ASP A 285 -1.28 2.62 -19.25
CA ASP A 285 -1.68 1.85 -18.08
C ASP A 285 -0.48 1.12 -17.46
N CYS A 286 0.07 1.69 -16.39
CA CYS A 286 1.12 1.08 -15.59
C CYS A 286 0.59 0.18 -14.48
N ARG A 287 -0.72 -0.12 -14.48
CA ARG A 287 -1.40 -1.07 -13.60
C ARG A 287 -1.46 -0.65 -12.13
N THR A 288 -2.05 -1.56 -11.34
CA THR A 288 -2.21 -1.43 -9.90
C THR A 288 -1.26 -2.37 -9.19
N HIS A 289 -0.61 -1.89 -8.12
CA HIS A 289 0.43 -2.61 -7.40
C HIS A 289 0.17 -2.68 -5.91
N ALA A 290 0.38 -3.86 -5.32
CA ALA A 290 0.39 -4.03 -3.88
C ALA A 290 1.76 -3.61 -3.32
N ARG A 291 1.77 -2.79 -2.24
CA ARG A 291 3.01 -2.32 -1.57
C ARG A 291 2.83 -2.27 -0.06
N THR A 292 3.91 -2.50 0.64
CA THR A 292 3.97 -2.45 2.11
C THR A 292 4.58 -1.15 2.63
N TRP A 293 4.50 -0.07 1.85
CA TRP A 293 5.07 1.23 2.22
C TRP A 293 4.51 1.75 3.54
N SER A 294 5.35 2.43 4.29
CA SER A 294 4.97 3.00 5.58
C SER A 294 3.77 3.94 5.49
N SER A 295 3.68 4.69 4.39
CA SER A 295 2.57 5.60 4.10
C SER A 295 1.23 4.87 3.84
N LEU A 296 1.27 3.63 3.36
CA LEU A 296 0.09 2.80 3.09
C LEU A 296 -0.33 1.97 4.31
N LYS A 297 0.64 1.46 5.10
CA LYS A 297 0.37 0.49 6.18
C LYS A 297 -0.13 1.11 7.48
N ARG A 298 0.20 2.37 7.78
CA ARG A 298 -0.10 3.01 9.07
C ARG A 298 -1.56 3.39 9.29
N LEU A 299 -2.38 3.42 8.23
CA LEU A 299 -3.79 3.81 8.30
C LEU A 299 -4.70 2.58 8.33
N ARG A 300 -5.75 2.62 9.15
CA ARG A 300 -6.88 1.68 9.09
C ARG A 300 -7.86 2.05 7.96
N THR A 301 -7.93 3.33 7.61
CA THR A 301 -8.67 3.82 6.46
C THR A 301 -8.02 3.32 5.17
N PRO A 302 -8.79 2.78 4.20
CA PRO A 302 -8.25 2.41 2.89
C PRO A 302 -7.54 3.59 2.23
N LYS A 303 -6.30 3.36 1.79
CA LYS A 303 -5.49 4.39 1.13
C LYS A 303 -5.02 3.90 -0.22
N VAL A 304 -5.14 4.76 -1.20
CA VAL A 304 -4.61 4.56 -2.56
C VAL A 304 -3.66 5.70 -2.88
N HIS A 305 -2.50 5.35 -3.39
CA HIS A 305 -1.52 6.27 -3.91
C HIS A 305 -1.58 6.25 -5.43
N VAL A 306 -1.74 7.42 -6.05
CA VAL A 306 -1.90 7.60 -7.50
C VAL A 306 -0.68 8.37 -8.02
N VAL A 307 0.14 7.71 -8.82
CA VAL A 307 1.17 8.36 -9.64
C VAL A 307 0.51 8.76 -10.94
N SER A 308 0.35 10.07 -11.16
CA SER A 308 -0.36 10.63 -12.31
C SER A 308 0.48 10.69 -13.58
N GLY A 309 1.77 10.43 -13.49
CA GLY A 309 2.73 10.42 -14.59
C GLY A 309 4.14 10.74 -14.11
N TYR A 310 5.09 10.77 -15.02
CA TYR A 310 6.52 10.98 -14.73
C TYR A 310 7.03 12.31 -15.31
N LEU A 311 7.51 13.22 -14.45
CA LEU A 311 8.05 14.53 -14.84
C LEU A 311 9.33 14.43 -15.67
N THR A 312 9.99 13.27 -15.67
CA THR A 312 11.17 12.98 -16.49
C THR A 312 10.85 12.48 -17.89
N ASN A 313 9.60 12.16 -18.17
CA ASN A 313 9.10 11.77 -19.48
C ASN A 313 8.42 12.97 -20.15
N GLN A 314 8.77 13.21 -21.42
CA GLN A 314 8.30 14.39 -22.15
C GLN A 314 6.79 14.32 -22.45
N GLU A 315 6.27 13.14 -22.80
CA GLU A 315 4.85 12.95 -23.14
C GLU A 315 3.95 13.11 -21.90
N ASP A 316 4.37 12.53 -20.76
CA ASP A 316 3.66 12.69 -19.50
C ASP A 316 3.68 14.15 -19.03
N LEU A 317 4.85 14.82 -19.14
CA LEU A 317 4.98 16.20 -18.73
C LEU A 317 4.07 17.13 -19.55
N GLU A 318 4.05 16.97 -20.88
CA GLU A 318 3.16 17.72 -21.77
C GLU A 318 1.69 17.44 -21.43
N SER A 319 1.33 16.18 -21.19
CA SER A 319 0.00 15.77 -20.79
C SER A 319 -0.42 16.40 -19.46
N LEU A 320 0.42 16.33 -18.44
CA LEU A 320 0.11 16.87 -17.12
C LEU A 320 0.03 18.40 -17.08
N GLN A 321 0.63 19.09 -18.06
CA GLN A 321 0.53 20.53 -18.24
C GLN A 321 -0.69 20.97 -19.09
N ASP A 322 -1.32 20.03 -19.82
CA ASP A 322 -2.59 20.31 -20.48
C ASP A 322 -3.73 20.37 -19.45
N PRO A 323 -4.46 21.48 -19.30
CA PRO A 323 -5.51 21.63 -18.28
C PRO A 323 -6.63 20.58 -18.34
N HIS A 324 -6.81 19.90 -19.46
CA HIS A 324 -7.81 18.84 -19.62
C HIS A 324 -7.40 17.54 -18.93
N VAL A 325 -6.09 17.25 -18.83
CA VAL A 325 -5.61 15.99 -18.25
C VAL A 325 -5.75 15.97 -16.72
N PRO A 326 -5.30 16.98 -15.94
CA PRO A 326 -5.59 17.07 -14.51
C PRO A 326 -7.09 17.03 -14.20
N ASP A 327 -7.91 17.61 -15.05
CA ASP A 327 -9.37 17.58 -14.95
C ASP A 327 -9.92 16.16 -15.14
N ALA A 328 -9.48 15.46 -16.17
CA ALA A 328 -9.84 14.07 -16.45
C ALA A 328 -9.36 13.09 -15.35
N ILE A 329 -8.18 13.32 -14.76
CA ILE A 329 -7.68 12.54 -13.62
C ILE A 329 -8.60 12.72 -12.42
N ALA A 330 -8.95 13.96 -12.07
CA ALA A 330 -9.85 14.25 -10.96
C ALA A 330 -11.25 13.66 -11.18
N ASP A 331 -11.79 13.71 -12.39
CA ASP A 331 -13.05 13.06 -12.78
C ASP A 331 -12.96 11.53 -12.62
N GLY A 332 -11.87 10.93 -13.08
CA GLY A 332 -11.62 9.50 -12.96
C GLY A 332 -11.59 9.02 -11.51
N ILE A 333 -10.91 9.75 -10.64
CA ILE A 333 -10.85 9.42 -9.21
C ILE A 333 -12.22 9.58 -8.56
N ALA A 334 -12.97 10.65 -8.86
CA ALA A 334 -14.32 10.85 -8.33
C ALA A 334 -15.29 9.74 -8.78
N ALA A 335 -15.23 9.34 -10.05
CA ALA A 335 -16.00 8.22 -10.59
C ALA A 335 -15.65 6.89 -9.91
N ALA A 336 -14.36 6.62 -9.69
CA ALA A 336 -13.89 5.42 -9.01
C ALA A 336 -14.39 5.36 -7.56
N LEU A 337 -14.35 6.48 -6.83
CA LEU A 337 -14.90 6.58 -5.48
C LEU A 337 -16.40 6.28 -5.45
N GLN A 338 -17.16 6.74 -6.42
CA GLN A 338 -18.60 6.42 -6.53
C GLN A 338 -18.80 4.92 -6.84
N ARG A 339 -18.06 4.37 -7.81
CA ARG A 339 -18.15 2.96 -8.21
C ARG A 339 -17.81 1.99 -7.09
N LEU A 340 -16.94 2.37 -6.15
CA LEU A 340 -16.62 1.55 -4.98
C LEU A 340 -17.88 1.15 -4.18
N TYR A 341 -18.91 1.99 -4.18
CA TYR A 341 -20.16 1.79 -3.43
C TYR A 341 -21.34 1.32 -4.29
N ILE A 342 -21.15 1.16 -5.60
CA ILE A 342 -22.17 0.58 -6.48
C ILE A 342 -22.11 -0.94 -6.42
N VAL A 343 -23.27 -1.59 -6.38
CA VAL A 343 -23.39 -3.04 -6.43
C VAL A 343 -22.91 -3.54 -7.80
N GLU A 344 -22.14 -4.62 -7.84
CA GLU A 344 -21.47 -5.13 -9.05
C GLU A 344 -22.38 -5.26 -10.27
N ASP A 345 -23.62 -5.74 -10.08
CA ASP A 345 -24.61 -5.87 -11.17
C ASP A 345 -25.07 -4.54 -11.78
N LYS A 346 -24.79 -3.42 -11.12
CA LYS A 346 -25.15 -2.06 -11.53
C LYS A 346 -23.93 -1.17 -11.80
N ASP A 347 -22.74 -1.73 -11.70
CA ASP A 347 -21.50 -0.97 -11.92
C ASP A 347 -21.40 -0.55 -13.38
N PRO A 348 -21.32 0.76 -13.69
CA PRO A 348 -21.26 1.24 -15.06
C PRO A 348 -19.93 0.86 -15.71
N GLN A 349 -19.92 0.85 -17.04
CA GLN A 349 -18.71 0.63 -17.81
C GLN A 349 -17.66 1.68 -17.47
N THR A 350 -16.40 1.24 -17.35
CA THR A 350 -15.25 2.14 -17.08
C THR A 350 -15.19 3.27 -18.10
N GLY A 351 -14.96 4.49 -17.61
CA GLY A 351 -14.88 5.71 -18.41
C GLY A 351 -16.24 6.37 -18.73
N THR A 352 -17.37 5.76 -18.35
CA THR A 352 -18.71 6.28 -18.76
C THR A 352 -19.44 7.04 -17.65
N LEU A 353 -19.06 6.87 -16.38
CA LEU A 353 -19.74 7.53 -15.26
C LEU A 353 -19.38 9.02 -15.21
N SER A 354 -20.35 9.88 -15.49
CA SER A 354 -20.17 11.34 -15.43
C SER A 354 -20.48 11.91 -14.03
N LEU A 355 -19.98 13.11 -13.76
CA LEU A 355 -20.26 13.84 -12.51
C LEU A 355 -21.77 14.06 -12.29
N ASP A 356 -22.52 14.35 -13.35
CA ASP A 356 -23.98 14.55 -13.27
C ASP A 356 -24.71 13.23 -12.96
N ALA A 357 -24.24 12.11 -13.50
CA ALA A 357 -24.76 10.79 -13.15
C ALA A 357 -24.46 10.43 -11.68
N ILE A 358 -23.27 10.79 -11.17
CA ILE A 358 -22.92 10.62 -9.75
C ILE A 358 -23.86 11.45 -8.85
N LYS A 359 -24.10 12.71 -9.19
CA LYS A 359 -25.05 13.58 -8.47
C LYS A 359 -26.45 13.01 -8.44
N ALA A 360 -26.88 12.34 -9.51
CA ALA A 360 -28.20 11.72 -9.58
C ALA A 360 -28.33 10.46 -8.69
N LEU A 361 -27.21 9.85 -8.28
CA LEU A 361 -27.16 8.71 -7.33
C LEU A 361 -27.11 9.18 -5.87
N SER A 362 -26.87 10.46 -5.65
CA SER A 362 -26.76 11.08 -4.32
C SER A 362 -28.11 11.59 -3.85
#